data_1f236c9f9c6de771b09b6f83bc7cce5a
#
_entry.id   1f236c9f9c6de771b09b6f83bc7cce5a
#
_cell.length_a   1.000
_cell.length_b   1.000
_cell.length_c   1.000
_cell.angle_alpha   90.00
_cell.angle_beta   90.00
_cell.angle_gamma   90.00
#
_symmetry.space_group_name_H-M   'P 1'
#
loop_
_entity.id
_entity.type
_entity.pdbx_description
1 polymer ?
#
loop_
_entity_poly.entity_id
_entity_poly.type
_entity_poly.pdbx_seq_one_letter_code
_entity_poly.pdbx_strand_id
1 'polypeptide(L)'
;MLPTLRDERKKTYSPFLPICPSTGHVLQVPICEINKSNKSIIFEDLESEKKVEVGITGGTCKLQWKVDWAMRWKALGVDYEMCGKDLIDSVKASSKICRIINATPPENLIYELFLDENGQKISKSKGNGIAVEDWLRYGPPESLSLFMFQQPKRAKRLYFDVI
;
A
#
# COMPACT_ATOMS: atom_id res chain seq x y z
N MET A 1 10.17 12.03 -5.36
CA MET A 1 8.92 12.06 -4.56
C MET A 1 8.64 13.42 -3.92
N LEU A 2 9.62 14.06 -3.28
CA LEU A 2 9.42 15.36 -2.62
C LEU A 2 8.75 16.46 -3.49
N PRO A 3 9.08 16.62 -4.78
CA PRO A 3 8.46 17.68 -5.59
C PRO A 3 6.93 17.55 -5.76
N THR A 4 6.39 16.36 -5.60
CA THR A 4 4.94 16.09 -5.80
C THR A 4 4.12 16.19 -4.52
N LEU A 5 4.75 16.45 -3.38
CA LEU A 5 4.08 16.60 -2.10
C LEU A 5 3.63 18.06 -1.89
N ARG A 6 2.53 18.26 -1.17
CA ARG A 6 2.11 19.57 -0.66
C ARG A 6 3.18 20.11 0.30
N ASP A 7 3.38 21.43 0.34
CA ASP A 7 4.49 22.04 1.07
C ASP A 7 4.47 21.75 2.58
N GLU A 8 3.30 21.70 3.18
CA GLU A 8 3.15 21.30 4.59
C GLU A 8 3.65 19.86 4.85
N ARG A 9 3.35 18.95 3.92
CA ARG A 9 3.77 17.56 4.03
C ARG A 9 5.25 17.35 3.71
N LYS A 10 5.87 18.24 2.97
CA LYS A 10 7.32 18.19 2.71
C LYS A 10 8.14 18.36 3.97
N LYS A 11 7.68 19.19 4.91
CA LYS A 11 8.37 19.48 6.19
C LYS A 11 8.45 18.27 7.10
N THR A 12 7.43 17.43 7.10
CA THR A 12 7.32 16.24 7.98
C THR A 12 7.53 14.92 7.24
N TYR A 13 7.80 14.97 5.91
CA TYR A 13 7.94 13.76 5.12
C TYR A 13 9.26 13.05 5.41
N SER A 14 9.14 11.79 5.82
CA SER A 14 10.25 10.84 5.85
C SER A 14 9.82 9.53 5.18
N PRO A 15 10.71 8.78 4.53
CA PRO A 15 10.42 7.42 4.11
C PRO A 15 10.25 6.47 5.30
N PHE A 16 10.78 6.82 6.47
CA PHE A 16 10.69 6.07 7.71
C PHE A 16 9.56 6.59 8.58
N LEU A 17 8.85 5.67 9.20
CA LEU A 17 7.78 5.92 10.17
C LEU A 17 8.17 5.18 11.46
N PRO A 18 8.84 5.86 12.41
CA PRO A 18 9.22 5.23 13.67
C PRO A 18 7.98 4.82 14.46
N ILE A 19 8.14 3.78 15.27
CA ILE A 19 7.13 3.35 16.24
C ILE A 19 7.57 3.88 17.60
N CYS A 20 6.69 4.62 18.24
CA CYS A 20 6.93 5.16 19.58
C CYS A 20 7.17 4.01 20.56
N PRO A 21 8.32 3.95 21.26
CA PRO A 21 8.61 2.85 22.17
C PRO A 21 7.64 2.75 23.36
N SER A 22 7.09 3.89 23.79
CA SER A 22 6.19 3.97 24.96
C SER A 22 4.75 3.62 24.62
N THR A 23 4.25 4.03 23.44
CA THR A 23 2.83 3.89 23.07
C THR A 23 2.57 2.85 22.00
N GLY A 24 3.59 2.41 21.25
CA GLY A 24 3.45 1.52 20.09
C GLY A 24 2.82 2.19 18.87
N HIS A 25 2.55 3.50 18.90
CA HIS A 25 1.96 4.23 17.78
C HIS A 25 2.99 4.49 16.68
N VAL A 26 2.53 4.42 15.43
CA VAL A 26 3.33 4.80 14.26
C VAL A 26 3.34 6.32 14.14
N LEU A 27 4.53 6.92 14.18
CA LEU A 27 4.71 8.37 14.16
C LEU A 27 4.97 8.87 12.72
N GLN A 28 4.39 10.01 12.38
CA GLN A 28 4.71 10.77 11.17
C GLN A 28 5.51 12.02 11.54
N VAL A 29 6.77 11.82 11.84
CA VAL A 29 7.70 12.88 12.30
C VAL A 29 8.87 13.02 11.33
N PRO A 30 9.51 14.20 11.26
CA PRO A 30 10.77 14.35 10.53
C PRO A 30 11.85 13.47 11.16
N ILE A 31 12.66 12.87 10.30
CA ILE A 31 13.86 12.15 10.75
C ILE A 31 15.01 13.16 10.79
N CYS A 32 15.58 13.36 11.97
CA CYS A 32 16.67 14.29 12.19
C CYS A 32 17.99 13.72 11.65
N GLU A 33 18.23 12.42 11.84
CA GLU A 33 19.47 11.76 11.45
C GLU A 33 19.24 10.29 11.09
N ILE A 34 20.07 9.79 10.18
CA ILE A 34 20.09 8.38 9.77
C ILE A 34 21.48 7.83 10.09
N ASN A 35 21.56 6.94 11.05
CA ASN A 35 22.79 6.26 11.42
C ASN A 35 22.90 4.94 10.65
N LYS A 36 23.72 4.95 9.59
CA LYS A 36 23.89 3.76 8.73
C LYS A 36 24.65 2.64 9.43
N SER A 37 25.59 2.98 10.32
CA SER A 37 26.41 2.01 11.04
C SER A 37 25.57 1.20 12.02
N ASN A 38 24.71 1.87 12.76
CA ASN A 38 23.82 1.26 13.76
C ASN A 38 22.49 0.76 13.14
N LYS A 39 22.23 1.06 11.86
CA LYS A 39 20.95 0.78 11.21
C LYS A 39 19.78 1.37 12.02
N SER A 40 19.91 2.64 12.40
CA SER A 40 18.96 3.36 13.24
C SER A 40 18.62 4.72 12.65
N ILE A 41 17.53 5.29 13.13
CA ILE A 41 17.07 6.64 12.82
C ILE A 41 16.85 7.42 14.11
N ILE A 42 17.09 8.72 14.05
CA ILE A 42 16.88 9.64 15.18
C ILE A 42 15.75 10.60 14.80
N PHE A 43 14.78 10.74 15.65
CA PHE A 43 13.66 11.67 15.52
C PHE A 43 13.39 12.37 16.85
N GLU A 44 12.65 13.46 16.81
CA GLU A 44 12.17 14.16 17.99
C GLU A 44 10.81 13.61 18.39
N ASP A 45 10.72 13.10 19.60
CA ASP A 45 9.46 12.59 20.15
C ASP A 45 8.55 13.76 20.51
N LEU A 46 7.32 13.73 20.01
CA LEU A 46 6.36 14.83 20.15
C LEU A 46 5.85 15.04 21.59
N GLU A 47 5.95 14.02 22.44
CA GLU A 47 5.47 14.11 23.82
C GLU A 47 6.57 14.58 24.78
N SER A 48 7.78 14.08 24.61
CA SER A 48 8.90 14.36 25.49
C SER A 48 9.83 15.46 25.00
N GLU A 49 9.66 15.91 23.73
CA GLU A 49 10.55 16.87 23.04
C GLU A 49 12.03 16.43 23.04
N LYS A 50 12.28 15.14 23.24
CA LYS A 50 13.63 14.56 23.26
C LYS A 50 13.95 13.84 21.97
N LYS A 51 15.21 13.85 21.61
CA LYS A 51 15.71 13.01 20.52
C LYS A 51 15.72 11.55 20.95
N VAL A 52 15.05 10.72 20.17
CA VAL A 52 14.95 9.28 20.39
C VAL A 52 15.58 8.56 19.20
N GLU A 53 16.46 7.61 19.48
CA GLU A 53 17.04 6.73 18.49
C GLU A 53 16.31 5.38 18.49
N VAL A 54 15.87 4.92 17.33
CA VAL A 54 15.24 3.61 17.15
C VAL A 54 15.88 2.87 15.97
N GLY A 55 15.96 1.54 16.09
CA GLY A 55 16.38 0.69 14.99
C GLY A 55 15.40 0.73 13.81
N ILE A 56 15.87 0.40 12.60
CA ILE A 56 15.01 0.27 11.42
C ILE A 56 14.53 -1.17 11.18
N THR A 57 14.95 -2.11 12.03
CA THR A 57 14.62 -3.54 11.98
C THR A 57 13.94 -3.98 13.28
N GLY A 58 13.42 -5.20 13.31
CA GLY A 58 12.81 -5.75 14.54
C GLY A 58 11.43 -5.17 14.88
N GLY A 59 10.75 -4.55 13.91
CA GLY A 59 9.39 -4.02 14.13
C GLY A 59 9.32 -2.66 14.81
N THR A 60 10.43 -1.96 14.97
CA THR A 60 10.51 -0.64 15.62
C THR A 60 10.32 0.53 14.65
N CYS A 61 10.25 0.25 13.35
CA CYS A 61 10.05 1.24 12.30
C CYS A 61 9.25 0.64 11.15
N LYS A 62 8.37 1.44 10.57
CA LYS A 62 7.68 1.14 9.31
C LYS A 62 8.22 2.01 8.18
N LEU A 63 7.92 1.63 6.96
CA LEU A 63 8.18 2.46 5.78
C LEU A 63 6.90 3.10 5.27
N GLN A 64 7.03 4.25 4.59
CA GLN A 64 5.94 4.81 3.80
C GLN A 64 5.48 3.81 2.74
N TRP A 65 4.17 3.75 2.50
CA TRP A 65 3.48 2.79 1.65
C TRP A 65 4.22 2.45 0.33
N LYS A 66 4.62 3.45 -0.44
CA LYS A 66 5.25 3.22 -1.75
C LYS A 66 6.66 2.63 -1.63
N VAL A 67 7.36 2.99 -0.57
CA VAL A 67 8.70 2.45 -0.26
C VAL A 67 8.58 1.02 0.26
N ASP A 68 7.63 0.77 1.16
CA ASP A 68 7.33 -0.54 1.71
C ASP A 68 6.94 -1.53 0.60
N TRP A 69 6.10 -1.09 -0.32
CA TRP A 69 5.66 -1.92 -1.44
C TRP A 69 6.82 -2.35 -2.34
N ALA A 70 7.69 -1.41 -2.72
CA ALA A 70 8.90 -1.71 -3.48
C ALA A 70 9.86 -2.65 -2.73
N MET A 71 10.03 -2.44 -1.43
CA MET A 71 10.86 -3.31 -0.58
C MET A 71 10.29 -4.74 -0.55
N ARG A 72 8.97 -4.90 -0.41
CA ARG A 72 8.30 -6.21 -0.42
C ARG A 72 8.48 -6.92 -1.75
N TRP A 73 8.32 -6.22 -2.87
CA TRP A 73 8.56 -6.80 -4.19
C TRP A 73 9.97 -7.38 -4.30
N LYS A 74 10.98 -6.62 -3.83
CA LYS A 74 12.36 -7.11 -3.82
C LYS A 74 12.56 -8.28 -2.87
N ALA A 75 12.08 -8.17 -1.63
CA ALA A 75 12.34 -9.15 -0.60
C ALA A 75 11.65 -10.49 -0.87
N LEU A 76 10.49 -10.46 -1.51
CA LEU A 76 9.68 -11.65 -1.80
C LEU A 76 9.88 -12.18 -3.23
N GLY A 77 10.67 -11.48 -4.08
CA GLY A 77 10.87 -11.88 -5.47
C GLY A 77 9.58 -11.87 -6.28
N VAL A 78 8.77 -10.80 -6.14
CA VAL A 78 7.46 -10.73 -6.77
C VAL A 78 7.61 -10.48 -8.27
N ASP A 79 7.10 -11.38 -9.10
CA ASP A 79 7.14 -11.27 -10.56
C ASP A 79 5.88 -10.59 -11.13
N TYR A 80 4.75 -10.67 -10.42
CA TYR A 80 3.47 -10.18 -10.89
C TYR A 80 2.64 -9.56 -9.76
N GLU A 81 2.07 -8.38 -10.03
CA GLU A 81 1.26 -7.62 -9.07
C GLU A 81 -0.05 -7.16 -9.72
N MET A 82 -1.17 -7.39 -9.05
CA MET A 82 -2.48 -6.92 -9.49
C MET A 82 -2.96 -5.77 -8.61
N CYS A 83 -3.47 -4.70 -9.22
CA CYS A 83 -4.01 -3.60 -8.43
C CYS A 83 -5.15 -2.87 -9.14
N GLY A 84 -6.01 -2.24 -8.35
CA GLY A 84 -7.04 -1.34 -8.87
C GLY A 84 -6.44 -0.06 -9.47
N LYS A 85 -7.18 0.56 -10.37
CA LYS A 85 -6.74 1.79 -11.08
C LYS A 85 -6.39 2.96 -10.15
N ASP A 86 -6.94 3.00 -8.96
CA ASP A 86 -6.66 4.01 -7.93
C ASP A 86 -5.22 3.92 -7.38
N LEU A 87 -4.52 2.83 -7.64
CA LEU A 87 -3.13 2.62 -7.24
C LEU A 87 -2.10 2.85 -8.36
N ILE A 88 -2.50 3.26 -9.56
CA ILE A 88 -1.61 3.46 -10.71
C ILE A 88 -0.38 4.32 -10.37
N ASP A 89 -0.59 5.47 -9.71
CA ASP A 89 0.52 6.36 -9.35
C ASP A 89 1.40 5.77 -8.24
N SER A 90 0.82 4.95 -7.39
CA SER A 90 1.58 4.21 -6.36
C SER A 90 2.45 3.13 -7.00
N VAL A 91 1.92 2.36 -7.94
CA VAL A 91 2.68 1.36 -8.73
C VAL A 91 3.84 2.02 -9.46
N LYS A 92 3.59 3.11 -10.20
CA LYS A 92 4.64 3.86 -10.92
C LYS A 92 5.76 4.32 -9.99
N ALA A 93 5.40 4.87 -8.82
CA ALA A 93 6.37 5.34 -7.85
C ALA A 93 7.15 4.18 -7.20
N SER A 94 6.45 3.11 -6.80
CA SER A 94 7.07 1.90 -6.23
C SER A 94 8.01 1.22 -7.24
N SER A 95 7.63 1.16 -8.52
CA SER A 95 8.48 0.63 -9.59
C SER A 95 9.79 1.42 -9.76
N LYS A 96 9.73 2.76 -9.65
CA LYS A 96 10.94 3.60 -9.64
C LYS A 96 11.82 3.31 -8.43
N ILE A 97 11.22 3.20 -7.24
CA ILE A 97 11.94 2.87 -6.01
C ILE A 97 12.55 1.48 -6.09
N CYS A 98 11.82 0.50 -6.62
CA CYS A 98 12.29 -0.87 -6.81
C CYS A 98 13.60 -0.91 -7.64
N ARG A 99 13.66 -0.14 -8.73
CA ARG A 99 14.89 -0.01 -9.54
C ARG A 99 16.03 0.66 -8.78
N ILE A 100 15.76 1.69 -7.95
CA ILE A 100 16.76 2.37 -7.13
C ILE A 100 17.39 1.42 -6.11
N ILE A 101 16.62 0.48 -5.57
CA ILE A 101 17.14 -0.55 -4.65
C ILE A 101 17.69 -1.79 -5.38
N ASN A 102 18.00 -1.67 -6.68
CA ASN A 102 18.56 -2.72 -7.52
C ASN A 102 17.68 -3.99 -7.55
N ALA A 103 16.41 -3.82 -7.89
CA ALA A 103 15.48 -4.92 -8.16
C ALA A 103 14.63 -4.62 -9.40
N THR A 104 14.14 -5.67 -10.04
CA THR A 104 13.19 -5.58 -11.14
C THR A 104 11.78 -5.43 -10.56
N PRO A 105 11.02 -4.40 -10.95
CA PRO A 105 9.63 -4.30 -10.54
C PRO A 105 8.80 -5.40 -11.23
N PRO A 106 7.73 -5.89 -10.59
CA PRO A 106 6.86 -6.90 -11.16
C PRO A 106 6.10 -6.38 -12.39
N GLU A 107 5.68 -7.29 -13.25
CA GLU A 107 4.66 -7.02 -14.26
C GLU A 107 3.34 -6.69 -13.57
N ASN A 108 2.57 -5.77 -14.16
CA ASN A 108 1.39 -5.23 -13.49
C ASN A 108 0.11 -5.45 -14.31
N LEU A 109 -0.92 -6.00 -13.68
CA LEU A 109 -2.28 -5.94 -14.18
C LEU A 109 -3.08 -4.89 -13.39
N ILE A 110 -3.50 -3.85 -14.10
CA ILE A 110 -4.35 -2.81 -13.54
C ILE A 110 -5.78 -3.08 -13.98
N TYR A 111 -6.68 -3.24 -13.01
CA TYR A 111 -8.09 -3.48 -13.26
C TYR A 111 -8.96 -2.28 -12.83
N GLU A 112 -10.13 -2.18 -13.45
CA GLU A 112 -11.14 -1.17 -13.13
C GLU A 112 -11.84 -1.48 -11.81
N LEU A 113 -12.51 -0.45 -11.27
CA LEU A 113 -13.28 -0.59 -10.04
C LEU A 113 -14.50 -1.48 -10.25
N PHE A 114 -14.88 -2.18 -9.19
CA PHE A 114 -16.15 -2.87 -9.12
C PHE A 114 -17.24 -1.94 -8.60
N LEU A 115 -18.42 -2.08 -9.19
CA LEU A 115 -19.60 -1.28 -8.87
C LEU A 115 -20.69 -2.20 -8.28
N ASP A 116 -21.49 -1.66 -7.39
CA ASP A 116 -22.67 -2.35 -6.89
C ASP A 116 -23.82 -2.36 -7.92
N GLU A 117 -24.97 -2.89 -7.54
CA GLU A 117 -26.19 -2.94 -8.38
C GLU A 117 -26.63 -1.54 -8.87
N ASN A 118 -26.40 -0.50 -8.07
CA ASN A 118 -26.75 0.88 -8.37
C ASN A 118 -25.65 1.62 -9.15
N GLY A 119 -24.57 0.95 -9.55
CA GLY A 119 -23.42 1.54 -10.24
C GLY A 119 -22.53 2.39 -9.33
N GLN A 120 -22.64 2.26 -8.00
CA GLN A 120 -21.78 2.95 -7.05
C GLN A 120 -20.51 2.13 -6.76
N LYS A 121 -19.40 2.82 -6.49
CA LYS A 121 -18.14 2.16 -6.13
C LYS A 121 -18.35 1.28 -4.88
N ILE A 122 -17.97 0.01 -4.98
CA ILE A 122 -17.90 -0.91 -3.85
C ILE A 122 -16.79 -0.46 -2.88
N SER A 123 -17.13 -0.39 -1.61
CA SER A 123 -16.16 -0.13 -0.55
C SER A 123 -16.48 -0.87 0.74
N LYS A 124 -15.45 -1.28 1.47
CA LYS A 124 -15.62 -1.98 2.77
C LYS A 124 -16.40 -1.15 3.78
N SER A 125 -16.19 0.17 3.80
CA SER A 125 -16.87 1.07 4.74
C SER A 125 -18.37 1.21 4.48
N LYS A 126 -18.82 0.97 3.25
CA LYS A 126 -20.23 0.97 2.88
C LYS A 126 -20.90 -0.40 3.03
N GLY A 127 -20.11 -1.47 3.13
CA GLY A 127 -20.64 -2.84 3.22
C GLY A 127 -21.41 -3.31 1.98
N ASN A 128 -21.21 -2.65 0.83
CA ASN A 128 -21.92 -2.92 -0.43
C ASN A 128 -21.15 -3.86 -1.37
N GLY A 129 -20.21 -4.64 -0.83
CA GLY A 129 -19.43 -5.61 -1.59
C GLY A 129 -19.88 -7.04 -1.34
N ILE A 130 -19.49 -7.93 -2.23
CA ILE A 130 -19.66 -9.38 -2.11
C ILE A 130 -18.31 -9.97 -1.75
N ALA A 131 -18.26 -10.86 -0.77
CA ALA A 131 -17.07 -11.62 -0.44
C ALA A 131 -16.85 -12.77 -1.43
N VAL A 132 -15.63 -13.24 -1.54
CA VAL A 132 -15.29 -14.39 -2.39
C VAL A 132 -16.06 -15.63 -1.95
N GLU A 133 -16.24 -15.81 -0.66
CA GLU A 133 -16.99 -16.89 -0.05
C GLU A 133 -18.47 -16.88 -0.48
N ASP A 134 -19.06 -15.69 -0.62
CA ASP A 134 -20.44 -15.55 -1.10
C ASP A 134 -20.55 -15.95 -2.57
N TRP A 135 -19.56 -15.56 -3.39
CA TRP A 135 -19.54 -16.01 -4.80
C TRP A 135 -19.44 -17.53 -4.89
N LEU A 136 -18.51 -18.14 -4.15
CA LEU A 136 -18.24 -19.58 -4.21
C LEU A 136 -19.40 -20.45 -3.66
N ARG A 137 -20.34 -19.82 -2.95
CA ARG A 137 -21.57 -20.51 -2.53
C ARG A 137 -22.53 -20.79 -3.70
N TYR A 138 -22.52 -19.94 -4.73
CA TYR A 138 -23.50 -20.01 -5.83
C TYR A 138 -22.85 -20.33 -7.19
N GLY A 139 -21.54 -20.14 -7.33
CA GLY A 139 -20.82 -20.37 -8.57
C GLY A 139 -19.47 -21.06 -8.38
N PRO A 140 -18.99 -21.79 -9.41
CA PRO A 140 -17.67 -22.41 -9.37
C PRO A 140 -16.54 -21.38 -9.43
N PRO A 141 -15.30 -21.70 -8.94
CA PRO A 141 -14.15 -20.81 -8.97
C PRO A 141 -13.81 -20.28 -10.37
N GLU A 142 -14.03 -21.09 -11.40
CA GLU A 142 -13.78 -20.71 -12.79
C GLU A 142 -14.66 -19.55 -13.25
N SER A 143 -15.91 -19.47 -12.73
CA SER A 143 -16.81 -18.36 -13.05
C SER A 143 -16.31 -17.05 -12.48
N LEU A 144 -15.73 -17.06 -11.27
CA LEU A 144 -15.09 -15.90 -10.68
C LEU A 144 -13.84 -15.48 -11.46
N SER A 145 -13.00 -16.44 -11.84
CA SER A 145 -11.81 -16.20 -12.64
C SER A 145 -12.17 -15.57 -13.98
N LEU A 146 -13.17 -16.11 -14.68
CA LEU A 146 -13.66 -15.55 -15.93
C LEU A 146 -14.19 -14.13 -15.73
N PHE A 147 -15.00 -13.90 -14.71
CA PHE A 147 -15.53 -12.57 -14.39
C PHE A 147 -14.40 -11.56 -14.13
N MET A 148 -13.38 -11.94 -13.37
CA MET A 148 -12.25 -11.07 -13.03
C MET A 148 -11.42 -10.71 -14.28
N PHE A 149 -11.07 -11.68 -15.11
CA PHE A 149 -10.17 -11.50 -16.25
C PHE A 149 -10.87 -11.07 -17.55
N GLN A 150 -12.16 -11.30 -17.68
CA GLN A 150 -12.90 -10.80 -18.83
C GLN A 150 -13.01 -9.27 -18.80
N GLN A 151 -12.37 -8.59 -19.75
CA GLN A 151 -12.35 -7.13 -19.86
C GLN A 151 -11.90 -6.40 -18.58
N PRO A 152 -10.67 -6.62 -18.07
CA PRO A 152 -10.22 -6.08 -16.78
C PRO A 152 -10.16 -4.54 -16.74
N LYS A 153 -10.08 -3.89 -17.91
CA LYS A 153 -10.06 -2.42 -18.06
C LYS A 153 -11.45 -1.78 -18.10
N ARG A 154 -12.51 -2.56 -17.92
CA ARG A 154 -13.89 -2.07 -17.90
C ARG A 154 -14.46 -2.20 -16.50
N ALA A 155 -15.09 -1.14 -15.98
CA ALA A 155 -15.83 -1.20 -14.74
C ALA A 155 -16.95 -2.22 -14.84
N LYS A 156 -17.09 -3.07 -13.83
CA LYS A 156 -18.05 -4.17 -13.78
C LYS A 156 -18.95 -4.02 -12.57
N ARG A 157 -20.22 -4.35 -12.75
CA ARG A 157 -21.15 -4.49 -11.63
C ARG A 157 -20.95 -5.86 -11.01
N LEU A 158 -20.77 -5.86 -9.69
CA LEU A 158 -20.58 -7.06 -8.88
C LEU A 158 -21.73 -7.14 -7.87
N TYR A 159 -22.78 -7.83 -8.22
CA TYR A 159 -23.93 -8.13 -7.37
C TYR A 159 -24.56 -9.45 -7.77
N PHE A 160 -25.23 -10.08 -6.85
CA PHE A 160 -26.06 -11.24 -7.13
C PHE A 160 -27.52 -10.83 -7.14
N ASP A 161 -28.21 -11.23 -8.19
CA ASP A 161 -29.64 -11.24 -8.28
C ASP A 161 -30.04 -12.72 -8.25
N VAL A 162 -30.31 -13.22 -7.05
CA VAL A 162 -30.78 -14.60 -6.85
C VAL A 162 -32.27 -14.50 -6.67
N ILE A 163 -33.02 -14.69 -7.77
CA ILE A 163 -34.47 -14.81 -7.77
C ILE A 163 -34.86 -16.16 -7.19
#